data_0345297ef7a95449f862eac0df774cc0
#
_entry.id   0345297ef7a95449f862eac0df774cc0
#
_cell.length_a   1.000
_cell.length_b   1.000
_cell.length_c   1.000
_cell.angle_alpha   90.00
_cell.angle_beta   90.00
_cell.angle_gamma   90.00
#
_symmetry.space_group_name_H-M   'P 1'
#
loop_
_entity.id
_entity.type
_entity.pdbx_description
1 polymer ?
#
loop_
_entity_poly.entity_id
_entity_poly.type
_entity_poly.pdbx_seq_one_letter_code
_entity_poly.pdbx_strand_id
1 'polypeptide(L)'
;MKKLLLGFAVAAVVAGCATTTSPTGRTQYVGAVSQAQLNQMGAQAFVETKAKTPQTRDTSQLAYVRCVVSALIRELPADSGQGTSWDTAVFVNDEPNAFALAGGKVGVYTGIFKVAKNQDQLAAVIGHEIGHVIAHHHDERITRQLAAQGLLGVAGELAGSRWGEGAANTTTQLGGMA
;
A
#
# COMPACT_ATOMS: atom_id res chain seq x y z
N MET A 1 0.87 6.14 -41.02
CA MET A 1 2.01 6.30 -40.10
C MET A 1 1.58 6.68 -38.68
N LYS A 2 0.67 7.65 -38.46
CA LYS A 2 0.18 8.02 -37.10
C LYS A 2 -0.49 6.86 -36.33
N LYS A 3 -1.22 5.97 -36.98
CA LYS A 3 -1.89 4.82 -36.34
C LYS A 3 -0.90 3.74 -35.86
N LEU A 4 0.25 3.61 -36.53
CA LEU A 4 1.31 2.66 -36.12
C LEU A 4 2.07 3.13 -34.88
N LEU A 5 2.26 4.45 -34.75
CA LEU A 5 2.91 5.08 -33.61
C LEU A 5 2.06 4.98 -32.33
N LEU A 6 0.72 5.06 -32.46
CA LEU A 6 -0.18 4.91 -31.33
C LEU A 6 -0.17 3.47 -30.76
N GLY A 7 -0.11 2.45 -31.67
CA GLY A 7 0.01 1.06 -31.26
C GLY A 7 1.32 0.75 -30.52
N PHE A 8 2.41 1.41 -30.89
CA PHE A 8 3.71 1.24 -30.24
C PHE A 8 3.75 1.89 -28.84
N ALA A 9 3.07 3.05 -28.67
CA ALA A 9 3.00 3.73 -27.38
C ALA A 9 2.18 2.96 -26.35
N VAL A 10 1.08 2.32 -26.76
CA VAL A 10 0.26 1.46 -25.87
C VAL A 10 1.02 0.19 -25.48
N ALA A 11 1.78 -0.41 -26.39
CA ALA A 11 2.61 -1.58 -26.08
C ALA A 11 3.75 -1.24 -25.09
N ALA A 12 4.32 -0.04 -25.15
CA ALA A 12 5.40 0.41 -24.26
C ALA A 12 4.93 0.62 -22.81
N VAL A 13 3.68 1.06 -22.59
CA VAL A 13 3.12 1.26 -21.24
C VAL A 13 2.86 -0.07 -20.53
N VAL A 14 2.51 -1.12 -21.27
CA VAL A 14 2.30 -2.47 -20.69
C VAL A 14 3.63 -3.17 -20.35
N ALA A 15 4.73 -2.81 -21.01
CA ALA A 15 6.05 -3.39 -20.77
C ALA A 15 6.72 -2.89 -19.47
N GLY A 16 6.19 -1.86 -18.82
CA GLY A 16 6.75 -1.27 -17.61
C GLY A 16 6.34 -1.95 -16.29
N CYS A 17 5.31 -2.80 -16.30
CA CYS A 17 4.89 -3.52 -15.10
C CYS A 17 5.69 -4.81 -14.97
N ALA A 18 6.62 -4.87 -14.01
CA ALA A 18 7.26 -6.11 -13.66
C ALA A 18 6.25 -7.05 -13.01
N THR A 19 6.28 -8.33 -13.39
CA THR A 19 5.57 -9.37 -12.67
C THR A 19 6.53 -10.00 -11.67
N THR A 20 6.05 -10.24 -10.45
CA THR A 20 6.76 -10.99 -9.42
C THR A 20 5.86 -12.06 -8.85
N THR A 21 6.45 -13.00 -8.13
CA THR A 21 5.69 -14.03 -7.40
C THR A 21 5.59 -13.61 -5.93
N SER A 22 4.37 -13.56 -5.40
CA SER A 22 4.15 -13.31 -3.97
C SER A 22 4.71 -14.45 -3.12
N PRO A 23 4.95 -14.24 -1.83
CA PRO A 23 5.33 -15.34 -0.91
C PRO A 23 4.34 -16.51 -0.89
N THR A 24 3.09 -16.29 -1.33
CA THR A 24 2.05 -17.33 -1.44
C THR A 24 2.00 -18.00 -2.83
N GLY A 25 2.96 -17.74 -3.72
CA GLY A 25 3.03 -18.31 -5.07
C GLY A 25 2.15 -17.63 -6.13
N ARG A 26 1.44 -16.56 -5.78
CA ARG A 26 0.58 -15.82 -6.71
C ARG A 26 1.38 -14.83 -7.55
N THR A 27 1.08 -14.73 -8.85
CA THR A 27 1.63 -13.67 -9.70
C THR A 27 1.08 -12.30 -9.29
N GLN A 28 1.97 -11.33 -9.14
CA GLN A 28 1.66 -9.95 -8.80
C GLN A 28 2.19 -9.00 -9.87
N TYR A 29 1.47 -7.90 -10.08
CA TYR A 29 1.89 -6.79 -10.93
C TYR A 29 2.39 -5.67 -10.03
N VAL A 30 3.68 -5.40 -10.07
CA VAL A 30 4.38 -4.43 -9.21
C VAL A 30 5.32 -3.55 -10.03
N GLY A 31 5.86 -2.50 -9.43
CA GLY A 31 6.95 -1.70 -10.00
C GLY A 31 6.52 -0.47 -10.77
N ALA A 32 5.24 -0.05 -10.69
CA ALA A 32 4.85 1.26 -11.19
C ALA A 32 5.48 2.41 -10.39
N VAL A 33 5.88 2.13 -9.15
CA VAL A 33 6.65 3.03 -8.29
C VAL A 33 7.86 2.28 -7.72
N SER A 34 8.97 2.97 -7.50
CA SER A 34 10.15 2.35 -6.91
C SER A 34 9.95 2.08 -5.41
N GLN A 35 10.71 1.14 -4.84
CA GLN A 35 10.70 0.88 -3.40
C GLN A 35 11.03 2.13 -2.57
N ALA A 36 11.94 2.98 -3.06
CA ALA A 36 12.28 4.24 -2.41
C ALA A 36 11.08 5.20 -2.36
N GLN A 37 10.32 5.29 -3.45
CA GLN A 37 9.08 6.09 -3.50
C GLN A 37 8.01 5.52 -2.57
N LEU A 38 7.83 4.20 -2.54
CA LEU A 38 6.90 3.54 -1.61
C LEU A 38 7.27 3.84 -0.15
N ASN A 39 8.55 3.75 0.19
CA ASN A 39 9.04 4.06 1.53
C ASN A 39 8.81 5.53 1.91
N GLN A 40 9.00 6.44 0.96
CA GLN A 40 8.71 7.87 1.16
C GLN A 40 7.21 8.12 1.37
N MET A 41 6.35 7.50 0.56
CA MET A 41 4.89 7.59 0.72
C MET A 41 4.44 7.04 2.07
N GLY A 42 4.99 5.91 2.50
CA GLY A 42 4.72 5.33 3.81
C GLY A 42 5.16 6.24 4.96
N ALA A 43 6.36 6.82 4.86
CA ALA A 43 6.85 7.78 5.86
C ALA A 43 5.97 9.02 5.94
N GLN A 44 5.56 9.59 4.80
CA GLN A 44 4.67 10.74 4.75
C GLN A 44 3.30 10.43 5.35
N ALA A 45 2.67 9.33 4.96
CA ALA A 45 1.39 8.91 5.50
C ALA A 45 1.45 8.68 7.03
N PHE A 46 2.57 8.16 7.53
CA PHE A 46 2.79 7.97 8.96
C PHE A 46 2.92 9.29 9.72
N VAL A 47 3.63 10.27 9.16
CA VAL A 47 3.72 11.65 9.72
C VAL A 47 2.35 12.30 9.73
N GLU A 48 1.58 12.19 8.65
CA GLU A 48 0.21 12.73 8.59
C GLU A 48 -0.71 12.07 9.61
N THR A 49 -0.58 10.76 9.81
CA THR A 49 -1.36 10.04 10.86
C THR A 49 -0.99 10.55 12.26
N LYS A 50 0.31 10.73 12.53
CA LYS A 50 0.79 11.31 13.81
C LYS A 50 0.27 12.73 14.04
N ALA A 51 0.07 13.50 12.98
CA ALA A 51 -0.45 14.87 13.08
C ALA A 51 -1.97 14.91 13.33
N LYS A 52 -2.72 13.93 12.77
CA LYS A 52 -4.18 13.89 12.83
C LYS A 52 -4.73 13.12 14.03
N THR A 53 -3.98 12.11 14.52
CA THR A 53 -4.42 11.20 15.57
C THR A 53 -3.47 11.26 16.76
N PRO A 54 -3.94 11.61 17.96
CA PRO A 54 -3.11 11.69 19.16
C PRO A 54 -2.42 10.35 19.45
N GLN A 55 -1.15 10.40 19.79
CA GLN A 55 -0.44 9.23 20.29
C GLN A 55 -0.73 9.01 21.78
N THR A 56 -0.72 7.72 22.18
CA THR A 56 -0.88 7.39 23.61
C THR A 56 0.25 7.99 24.45
N ARG A 57 -0.09 8.42 25.67
CA ARG A 57 0.88 8.81 26.69
C ARG A 57 1.22 7.63 27.64
N ASP A 58 0.55 6.51 27.47
CA ASP A 58 0.83 5.29 28.23
C ASP A 58 2.10 4.62 27.69
N THR A 59 3.19 4.82 28.43
CA THR A 59 4.51 4.26 28.09
C THR A 59 4.52 2.74 28.15
N SER A 60 3.67 2.12 28.96
CA SER A 60 3.55 0.66 29.07
C SER A 60 2.93 0.08 27.79
N GLN A 61 1.87 0.69 27.29
CA GLN A 61 1.27 0.28 26.00
C GLN A 61 2.27 0.42 24.87
N LEU A 62 3.00 1.53 24.80
CA LEU A 62 4.00 1.75 23.75
C LEU A 62 5.15 0.74 23.87
N ALA A 63 5.65 0.46 25.07
CA ALA A 63 6.70 -0.53 25.29
C ALA A 63 6.23 -1.95 24.91
N TYR A 64 5.01 -2.29 25.26
CA TYR A 64 4.41 -3.60 24.92
C TYR A 64 4.30 -3.78 23.40
N VAL A 65 3.75 -2.82 22.69
CA VAL A 65 3.63 -2.89 21.22
C VAL A 65 5.02 -2.96 20.57
N ARG A 66 5.97 -2.13 21.01
CA ARG A 66 7.35 -2.15 20.50
C ARG A 66 8.05 -3.50 20.74
N CYS A 67 7.81 -4.13 21.87
CA CYS A 67 8.35 -5.45 22.16
C CYS A 67 7.84 -6.48 21.15
N VAL A 68 6.54 -6.52 20.90
CA VAL A 68 5.90 -7.41 19.90
C VAL A 68 6.42 -7.12 18.49
N VAL A 69 6.43 -5.85 18.08
CA VAL A 69 6.94 -5.44 16.75
C VAL A 69 8.41 -5.86 16.60
N SER A 70 9.26 -5.60 17.61
CA SER A 70 10.67 -5.96 17.56
C SER A 70 10.89 -7.48 17.48
N ALA A 71 10.03 -8.29 18.13
CA ALA A 71 10.09 -9.73 18.02
C ALA A 71 9.79 -10.19 16.58
N LEU A 72 8.72 -9.64 15.96
CA LEU A 72 8.34 -9.96 14.59
C LEU A 72 9.41 -9.55 13.56
N ILE A 73 9.98 -8.35 13.73
CA ILE A 73 11.01 -7.81 12.80
C ILE A 73 12.25 -8.70 12.77
N ARG A 74 12.67 -9.30 13.89
CA ARG A 74 13.84 -10.19 13.93
C ARG A 74 13.68 -11.44 13.08
N GLU A 75 12.45 -11.86 12.83
CA GLU A 75 12.14 -13.04 12.02
C GLU A 75 11.96 -12.71 10.53
N LEU A 76 12.07 -11.42 10.16
CA LEU A 76 11.92 -11.03 8.75
C LEU A 76 13.14 -11.42 7.92
N PRO A 77 12.94 -11.81 6.66
CA PRO A 77 14.03 -11.98 5.73
C PRO A 77 14.86 -10.70 5.60
N ALA A 78 16.19 -10.84 5.54
CA ALA A 78 17.11 -9.70 5.44
C ALA A 78 16.88 -8.84 4.17
N ASP A 79 16.34 -9.45 3.13
CA ASP A 79 16.01 -8.85 1.84
C ASP A 79 14.55 -8.36 1.72
N SER A 80 13.84 -8.24 2.84
CA SER A 80 12.42 -7.79 2.85
C SER A 80 12.19 -6.39 2.26
N GLY A 81 13.25 -5.66 1.91
CA GLY A 81 13.18 -4.35 1.25
C GLY A 81 12.72 -3.20 2.16
N GLN A 82 12.47 -3.46 3.45
CA GLN A 82 11.90 -2.47 4.37
C GLN A 82 12.96 -1.62 5.10
N GLY A 83 14.22 -1.88 4.86
CA GLY A 83 15.34 -1.26 5.57
C GLY A 83 15.46 -1.74 7.02
N THR A 84 16.38 -1.13 7.76
CA THR A 84 16.69 -1.52 9.13
C THR A 84 15.98 -0.67 10.19
N SER A 85 15.34 0.42 9.79
CA SER A 85 14.72 1.39 10.71
C SER A 85 13.19 1.24 10.72
N TRP A 86 12.69 0.58 11.76
CA TRP A 86 11.26 0.46 12.02
C TRP A 86 10.81 1.50 13.04
N ASP A 87 9.75 2.25 12.71
CA ASP A 87 9.12 3.24 13.59
C ASP A 87 7.74 2.74 14.02
N THR A 88 7.48 2.74 15.32
CA THR A 88 6.24 2.22 15.91
C THR A 88 5.55 3.32 16.72
N ALA A 89 4.28 3.53 16.45
CA ALA A 89 3.43 4.43 17.21
C ALA A 89 2.14 3.74 17.67
N VAL A 90 1.64 4.15 18.85
CA VAL A 90 0.33 3.75 19.35
C VAL A 90 -0.55 4.99 19.38
N PHE A 91 -1.66 4.93 18.68
CA PHE A 91 -2.60 6.04 18.50
C PHE A 91 -3.83 5.87 19.39
N VAL A 92 -4.31 6.95 19.97
CA VAL A 92 -5.55 6.96 20.74
C VAL A 92 -6.74 6.94 19.79
N ASN A 93 -7.30 5.76 19.58
CA ASN A 93 -8.48 5.54 18.76
C ASN A 93 -9.18 4.26 19.26
N ASP A 94 -10.49 4.32 19.40
CA ASP A 94 -11.31 3.21 19.92
C ASP A 94 -11.57 2.08 18.93
N GLU A 95 -11.29 2.31 17.66
CA GLU A 95 -11.37 1.30 16.61
C GLU A 95 -10.30 0.22 16.84
N PRO A 96 -10.66 -1.08 16.79
CA PRO A 96 -9.69 -2.18 16.90
C PRO A 96 -8.92 -2.35 15.59
N ASN A 97 -7.87 -1.56 15.39
CA ASN A 97 -7.12 -1.52 14.15
C ASN A 97 -5.60 -1.46 14.39
N ALA A 98 -4.86 -1.97 13.41
CA ALA A 98 -3.42 -1.79 13.25
C ALA A 98 -3.10 -1.66 11.76
N PHE A 99 -1.93 -1.13 11.43
CA PHE A 99 -1.48 -1.03 10.04
C PHE A 99 0.05 -1.07 9.98
N ALA A 100 0.59 -1.55 8.86
CA ALA A 100 1.98 -1.38 8.51
C ALA A 100 2.10 -0.71 7.13
N LEU A 101 3.05 0.21 6.99
CA LEU A 101 3.33 0.93 5.75
C LEU A 101 4.75 0.64 5.28
N ALA A 102 4.98 0.80 3.98
CA ALA A 102 6.31 0.68 3.39
C ALA A 102 7.33 1.58 4.12
N GLY A 103 8.58 1.14 4.16
CA GLY A 103 9.63 1.82 4.91
C GLY A 103 9.59 1.56 6.42
N GLY A 104 8.94 0.46 6.85
CA GLY A 104 8.99 -0.01 8.24
C GLY A 104 8.21 0.89 9.21
N LYS A 105 6.99 1.31 8.88
CA LYS A 105 6.14 2.12 9.75
C LYS A 105 4.99 1.28 10.27
N VAL A 106 4.86 1.13 11.58
CA VAL A 106 3.80 0.36 12.25
C VAL A 106 2.97 1.27 13.14
N GLY A 107 1.67 1.32 12.90
CA GLY A 107 0.71 2.02 13.72
C GLY A 107 -0.27 1.05 14.35
N VAL A 108 -0.56 1.25 15.63
CA VAL A 108 -1.51 0.45 16.39
C VAL A 108 -2.50 1.36 17.09
N TYR A 109 -3.78 1.11 16.97
CA TYR A 109 -4.81 1.87 17.67
C TYR A 109 -5.09 1.26 19.06
N THR A 110 -5.35 2.09 20.04
CA THR A 110 -5.63 1.64 21.43
C THR A 110 -6.84 0.70 21.49
N GLY A 111 -7.79 0.82 20.57
CA GLY A 111 -8.93 -0.09 20.44
C GLY A 111 -8.54 -1.55 20.22
N ILE A 112 -7.34 -1.84 19.70
CA ILE A 112 -6.86 -3.22 19.48
C ILE A 112 -6.80 -4.01 20.77
N PHE A 113 -6.50 -3.37 21.92
CA PHE A 113 -6.42 -4.03 23.22
C PHE A 113 -7.78 -4.51 23.75
N LYS A 114 -8.87 -4.08 23.11
CA LYS A 114 -10.21 -4.58 23.41
C LYS A 114 -10.43 -5.98 22.84
N VAL A 115 -9.71 -6.37 21.80
CA VAL A 115 -9.83 -7.64 21.06
C VAL A 115 -8.60 -8.52 21.18
N ALA A 116 -7.40 -7.99 21.05
CA ALA A 116 -6.14 -8.71 21.26
C ALA A 116 -5.76 -8.69 22.74
N LYS A 117 -6.10 -9.76 23.48
CA LYS A 117 -5.99 -9.86 24.94
C LYS A 117 -4.62 -10.30 25.45
N ASN A 118 -3.76 -10.79 24.57
CA ASN A 118 -2.42 -11.25 24.88
C ASN A 118 -1.44 -10.94 23.75
N GLN A 119 -0.15 -11.16 24.01
CA GLN A 119 0.92 -10.87 23.05
C GLN A 119 0.79 -11.66 21.76
N ASP A 120 0.31 -12.89 21.80
CA ASP A 120 0.22 -13.75 20.61
C ASP A 120 -0.88 -13.27 19.66
N GLN A 121 -2.02 -12.84 20.22
CA GLN A 121 -3.10 -12.24 19.45
C GLN A 121 -2.67 -10.89 18.84
N LEU A 122 -1.95 -10.07 19.59
CA LEU A 122 -1.41 -8.81 19.07
C LEU A 122 -0.35 -9.07 17.99
N ALA A 123 0.52 -10.07 18.20
CA ALA A 123 1.53 -10.47 17.22
C ALA A 123 0.89 -10.99 15.93
N ALA A 124 -0.19 -11.75 16.03
CA ALA A 124 -0.92 -12.24 14.86
C ALA A 124 -1.46 -11.08 14.00
N VAL A 125 -2.06 -10.06 14.63
CA VAL A 125 -2.57 -8.87 13.90
C VAL A 125 -1.42 -8.08 13.29
N ILE A 126 -0.42 -7.71 14.07
CA ILE A 126 0.72 -6.91 13.58
C ILE A 126 1.52 -7.67 12.52
N GLY A 127 1.71 -8.98 12.71
CA GLY A 127 2.38 -9.86 11.74
C GLY A 127 1.64 -9.94 10.42
N HIS A 128 0.31 -9.95 10.44
CA HIS A 128 -0.53 -9.87 9.25
C HIS A 128 -0.28 -8.55 8.47
N GLU A 129 -0.27 -7.42 9.16
CA GLU A 129 -0.01 -6.11 8.55
C GLU A 129 1.41 -6.00 7.99
N ILE A 130 2.41 -6.49 8.73
CA ILE A 130 3.79 -6.57 8.23
C ILE A 130 3.86 -7.50 7.02
N GLY A 131 3.13 -8.60 7.02
CA GLY A 131 3.01 -9.53 5.91
C GLY A 131 2.54 -8.86 4.62
N HIS A 132 1.57 -7.93 4.69
CA HIS A 132 1.13 -7.14 3.54
C HIS A 132 2.25 -6.29 2.95
N VAL A 133 3.13 -5.72 3.78
CA VAL A 133 4.27 -4.92 3.33
C VAL A 133 5.30 -5.80 2.62
N ILE A 134 5.66 -6.94 3.22
CA ILE A 134 6.64 -7.89 2.66
C ILE A 134 6.14 -8.53 1.37
N ALA A 135 4.84 -8.81 1.30
CA ALA A 135 4.19 -9.36 0.11
C ALA A 135 3.94 -8.31 -0.98
N HIS A 136 4.45 -7.08 -0.83
CA HIS A 136 4.31 -5.97 -1.79
C HIS A 136 2.86 -5.63 -2.17
N HIS A 137 1.88 -5.88 -1.29
CA HIS A 137 0.47 -5.62 -1.58
C HIS A 137 0.19 -4.13 -1.82
N HIS A 138 0.93 -3.22 -1.17
CA HIS A 138 0.81 -1.77 -1.41
C HIS A 138 1.27 -1.38 -2.82
N ASP A 139 2.42 -1.92 -3.27
CA ASP A 139 2.93 -1.72 -4.62
C ASP A 139 1.94 -2.26 -5.66
N GLU A 140 1.48 -3.49 -5.48
CA GLU A 140 0.52 -4.12 -6.38
C GLU A 140 -0.76 -3.29 -6.50
N ARG A 141 -1.29 -2.78 -5.38
CA ARG A 141 -2.49 -1.95 -5.38
C ARG A 141 -2.26 -0.64 -6.15
N ILE A 142 -1.15 0.05 -5.90
CA ILE A 142 -0.79 1.29 -6.60
C ILE A 142 -0.59 1.02 -8.09
N THR A 143 0.15 -0.02 -8.43
CA THR A 143 0.40 -0.41 -9.82
C THR A 143 -0.90 -0.70 -10.57
N ARG A 144 -1.83 -1.43 -9.95
CA ARG A 144 -3.15 -1.69 -10.54
C ARG A 144 -4.00 -0.43 -10.70
N GLN A 145 -3.98 0.47 -9.72
CA GLN A 145 -4.71 1.73 -9.79
C GLN A 145 -4.19 2.62 -10.92
N LEU A 146 -2.87 2.75 -11.05
CA LEU A 146 -2.25 3.52 -12.14
C LEU A 146 -2.54 2.91 -13.51
N ALA A 147 -2.47 1.57 -13.63
CA ALA A 147 -2.83 0.89 -14.88
C ALA A 147 -4.30 1.10 -15.24
N ALA A 148 -5.21 1.00 -14.28
CA ALA A 148 -6.63 1.24 -14.50
C ALA A 148 -6.90 2.69 -14.94
N GLN A 149 -6.28 3.68 -14.29
CA GLN A 149 -6.39 5.09 -14.67
C GLN A 149 -5.85 5.36 -16.08
N GLY A 150 -4.71 4.76 -16.44
CA GLY A 150 -4.14 4.86 -17.79
C GLY A 150 -5.06 4.26 -18.85
N LEU A 151 -5.63 3.08 -18.60
CA LEU A 151 -6.58 2.44 -19.51
C LEU A 151 -7.87 3.26 -19.68
N LEU A 152 -8.39 3.82 -18.61
CA LEU A 152 -9.58 4.69 -18.64
C LEU A 152 -9.31 6.00 -19.39
N GLY A 153 -8.12 6.59 -19.21
CA GLY A 153 -7.71 7.78 -19.96
C GLY A 153 -7.67 7.50 -21.47
N VAL A 154 -7.03 6.41 -21.89
CA VAL A 154 -6.97 5.99 -23.29
C VAL A 154 -8.36 5.65 -23.84
N ALA A 155 -9.19 4.94 -23.09
CA ALA A 155 -10.55 4.61 -23.50
C ALA A 155 -11.41 5.87 -23.65
N GLY A 156 -11.27 6.84 -22.73
CA GLY A 156 -11.94 8.13 -22.79
C GLY A 156 -11.54 8.95 -24.03
N GLU A 157 -10.24 9.00 -24.34
CA GLU A 157 -9.72 9.68 -25.51
C GLU A 157 -10.22 9.05 -26.83
N LEU A 158 -10.22 7.71 -26.90
CA LEU A 158 -10.75 6.97 -28.04
C LEU A 158 -12.28 7.16 -28.19
N ALA A 159 -13.02 7.16 -27.09
CA ALA A 159 -14.45 7.41 -27.09
C ALA A 159 -14.75 8.85 -27.52
N GLY A 160 -14.02 9.83 -27.00
CA GLY A 160 -14.15 11.24 -27.38
C GLY A 160 -13.85 11.47 -28.86
N SER A 161 -12.84 10.81 -29.41
CA SER A 161 -12.49 10.90 -30.83
C SER A 161 -13.51 10.28 -31.77
N ARG A 162 -14.32 9.30 -31.31
CA ARG A 162 -15.33 8.60 -32.12
C ARG A 162 -16.74 9.08 -31.89
N TRP A 163 -17.10 9.50 -30.70
CA TRP A 163 -18.48 9.80 -30.28
C TRP A 163 -18.65 11.16 -29.60
N GLY A 164 -17.57 12.00 -29.54
CA GLY A 164 -17.59 13.33 -28.96
C GLY A 164 -17.27 13.34 -27.45
N GLU A 165 -17.02 14.55 -26.91
CA GLU A 165 -16.55 14.77 -25.54
C GLU A 165 -17.48 14.24 -24.45
N GLY A 166 -18.79 14.15 -24.69
CA GLY A 166 -19.74 13.58 -23.73
C GLY A 166 -19.52 12.10 -23.46
N ALA A 167 -19.11 11.34 -24.49
CA ALA A 167 -18.81 9.91 -24.34
C ALA A 167 -17.49 9.67 -23.57
N ALA A 168 -16.49 10.53 -23.75
CA ALA A 168 -15.22 10.48 -23.02
C ALA A 168 -15.46 10.66 -21.52
N ASN A 169 -16.24 11.65 -21.12
CA ASN A 169 -16.56 11.93 -19.72
C ASN A 169 -17.34 10.79 -19.05
N THR A 170 -18.29 10.18 -19.76
CA THR A 170 -19.09 9.05 -19.24
C THR A 170 -18.22 7.82 -19.01
N THR A 171 -17.30 7.51 -19.92
CA THR A 171 -16.39 6.36 -19.81
C THR A 171 -15.44 6.53 -18.61
N THR A 172 -14.93 7.73 -18.39
CA THR A 172 -14.04 8.03 -17.27
C THR A 172 -14.77 7.99 -15.92
N GLN A 173 -16.01 8.48 -15.85
CA GLN A 173 -16.82 8.45 -14.63
C GLN A 173 -17.26 7.03 -14.23
N LEU A 174 -17.72 6.22 -15.18
CA LEU A 174 -18.17 4.84 -14.88
C LEU A 174 -17.01 3.94 -14.45
N GLY A 175 -15.82 4.14 -15.02
CA GLY A 175 -14.63 3.37 -14.63
C GLY A 175 -14.04 3.77 -13.28
N GLY A 176 -14.34 4.98 -12.79
CA GLY A 176 -13.89 5.45 -11.46
C GLY A 176 -14.77 4.97 -10.29
N MET A 177 -15.90 4.30 -10.56
CA MET A 177 -16.83 3.76 -9.55
C MET A 177 -16.71 2.25 -9.33
N ALA A 178 -15.77 1.58 -9.97
CA ALA A 178 -15.44 0.16 -9.79
C ALA A 178 -14.13 0.02 -9.02
#